data_28611849b788ccd1da4d3389bc831b56
#
_entry.id   28611849b788ccd1da4d3389bc831b56
#
_cell.length_a   1.000
_cell.length_b   1.000
_cell.length_c   1.000
_cell.angle_alpha   90.00
_cell.angle_beta   90.00
_cell.angle_gamma   90.00
#
_symmetry.space_group_name_H-M   'P 1'
#
loop_
_entity.id
_entity.type
_entity.pdbx_description
1 polymer ?
#
loop_
_entity_poly.entity_id
_entity_poly.type
_entity_poly.pdbx_seq_one_letter_code
_entity_poly.pdbx_strand_id
1 'polypeptide(L)'
;MVVFALFIISKSGGLIYNREFHTGMSKLTSNDYLMLAGSFHGMHAITAQLSPVPPVRAPPPSTATPNLQTFPVRATGIEVLESSHFRIQCFQTQTGVKFLLFTEPQQPNVDTMMKKIYELYADYVMKNPFYTVEMPVRCEKFDRGLDGFVKVRG
;
A
#
# COMPACT_ATOMS: atom_id res chain seq x y z
N MET A 1 3.94 16.03 13.44
CA MET A 1 3.66 14.71 12.88
C MET A 1 2.53 14.85 11.88
N VAL A 2 2.81 14.69 10.61
CA VAL A 2 1.80 14.94 9.59
C VAL A 2 1.77 13.77 8.59
N VAL A 3 0.57 13.22 8.42
CA VAL A 3 0.26 12.31 7.31
C VAL A 3 -0.35 13.17 6.21
N PHE A 4 0.29 13.20 5.05
CA PHE A 4 -0.15 14.03 3.94
C PHE A 4 -1.26 13.37 3.14
N ALA A 5 -1.03 12.14 2.69
CA ALA A 5 -1.97 11.45 1.83
C ALA A 5 -1.82 9.93 1.92
N LEU A 6 -2.88 9.23 1.53
CA LEU A 6 -2.91 7.79 1.33
C LEU A 6 -3.39 7.48 -0.09
N PHE A 7 -2.64 6.65 -0.80
CA PHE A 7 -3.05 6.07 -2.08
C PHE A 7 -3.11 4.56 -1.99
N ILE A 8 -4.09 3.97 -2.65
CA ILE A 8 -4.20 2.52 -2.78
C ILE A 8 -4.20 2.19 -4.28
N ILE A 9 -3.25 1.35 -4.67
CA ILE A 9 -3.04 0.93 -6.05
C ILE A 9 -3.45 -0.52 -6.18
N SER A 10 -4.26 -0.85 -7.17
CA SER A 10 -4.68 -2.21 -7.46
C SER A 10 -3.53 -3.08 -7.96
N LYS A 11 -3.73 -4.37 -8.02
CA LYS A 11 -2.76 -5.32 -8.57
C LYS A 11 -2.38 -4.99 -10.01
N SER A 12 -3.30 -4.50 -10.82
CA SER A 12 -3.09 -4.08 -12.21
C SER A 12 -2.37 -2.74 -12.37
N GLY A 13 -2.17 -2.00 -11.29
CA GLY A 13 -1.50 -0.69 -11.30
C GLY A 13 -2.44 0.52 -11.35
N GLY A 14 -3.75 0.29 -11.34
CA GLY A 14 -4.73 1.36 -11.29
C GLY A 14 -4.89 1.96 -9.89
N LEU A 15 -5.06 3.27 -9.80
CA LEU A 15 -5.39 3.94 -8.55
C LEU A 15 -6.86 3.67 -8.20
N ILE A 16 -7.10 2.96 -7.11
CA ILE A 16 -8.46 2.63 -6.65
C ILE A 16 -8.95 3.51 -5.51
N TYR A 17 -8.04 4.17 -4.79
CA TYR A 17 -8.36 5.07 -3.69
C TYR A 17 -7.27 6.11 -3.53
N ASN A 18 -7.67 7.36 -3.29
CA ASN A 18 -6.78 8.44 -2.90
C ASN A 18 -7.47 9.33 -1.88
N ARG A 19 -6.75 9.72 -0.85
CA ARG A 19 -7.21 10.67 0.16
C ARG A 19 -6.07 11.53 0.66
N GLU A 20 -6.31 12.81 0.67
CA GLU A 20 -5.44 13.79 1.27
C GLU A 20 -5.95 14.15 2.66
N PHE A 21 -5.05 14.17 3.63
CA PHE A 21 -5.37 14.51 5.02
C PHE A 21 -4.89 15.92 5.38
N HIS A 22 -3.89 16.40 4.67
CA HIS A 22 -3.30 17.71 4.94
C HIS A 22 -3.18 18.54 3.66
N THR A 23 -3.51 19.82 3.75
CA THR A 23 -3.52 20.77 2.62
C THR A 23 -2.11 21.26 2.20
N GLY A 24 -1.07 20.72 2.81
CA GLY A 24 0.32 21.12 2.54
C GLY A 24 0.91 20.59 1.23
N MET A 25 0.25 19.65 0.58
CA MET A 25 0.65 19.20 -0.75
C MET A 25 0.08 20.11 -1.83
N SER A 26 0.85 20.32 -2.89
CA SER A 26 0.36 21.00 -4.09
C SER A 26 -0.88 20.27 -4.62
N LYS A 27 -1.92 21.03 -4.96
CA LYS A 27 -3.15 20.46 -5.52
C LYS A 27 -2.84 19.83 -6.87
N LEU A 28 -2.82 18.51 -6.91
CA LEU A 28 -2.65 17.74 -8.13
C LEU A 28 -4.00 17.51 -8.80
N THR A 29 -3.99 17.39 -10.11
CA THR A 29 -5.19 17.01 -10.87
C THR A 29 -5.44 15.50 -10.74
N SER A 30 -6.67 15.05 -11.00
CA SER A 30 -6.97 13.60 -10.98
C SER A 30 -6.07 12.81 -11.94
N ASN A 31 -5.68 13.42 -13.05
CA ASN A 31 -4.76 12.82 -14.01
C ASN A 31 -3.36 12.64 -13.43
N ASP A 32 -2.87 13.64 -12.69
CA ASP A 32 -1.55 13.57 -12.03
C ASP A 32 -1.49 12.45 -11.00
N TYR A 33 -2.57 12.22 -10.25
CA TYR A 33 -2.67 11.08 -9.32
C TYR A 33 -2.60 9.74 -10.03
N LEU A 34 -3.27 9.60 -11.18
CA LEU A 34 -3.23 8.38 -11.98
C LEU A 34 -1.83 8.13 -12.56
N MET A 35 -1.17 9.17 -13.03
CA MET A 35 0.20 9.09 -13.52
C MET A 35 1.19 8.71 -12.41
N LEU A 36 1.05 9.30 -11.22
CA LEU A 36 1.87 8.97 -10.06
C LEU A 36 1.71 7.51 -9.67
N ALA A 37 0.48 7.03 -9.60
CA ALA A 37 0.19 5.64 -9.26
C ALA A 37 0.77 4.66 -10.29
N GLY A 38 0.60 4.92 -11.57
CA GLY A 38 1.15 4.10 -12.64
C GLY A 38 2.67 4.08 -12.66
N SER A 39 3.31 5.24 -12.47
CA SER A 39 4.76 5.36 -12.39
C SER A 39 5.33 4.61 -11.20
N PHE A 40 4.72 4.75 -10.02
CA PHE A 40 5.15 4.02 -8.84
C PHE A 40 4.99 2.50 -9.02
N HIS A 41 3.88 2.06 -9.59
CA HIS A 41 3.65 0.65 -9.89
C HIS A 41 4.74 0.08 -10.81
N GLY A 42 5.12 0.80 -11.86
CA GLY A 42 6.20 0.41 -12.76
C GLY A 42 7.56 0.34 -12.07
N MET A 43 7.92 1.36 -11.27
CA MET A 43 9.17 1.36 -10.49
C MET A 43 9.21 0.23 -9.47
N HIS A 44 8.10 -0.03 -8.80
CA HIS A 44 8.01 -1.13 -7.84
C HIS A 44 8.26 -2.50 -8.51
N ALA A 45 7.68 -2.73 -9.69
CA ALA A 45 7.88 -3.95 -10.46
C ALA A 45 9.36 -4.13 -10.89
N ILE A 46 10.00 -3.05 -11.36
CA ILE A 46 11.42 -3.07 -11.76
C ILE A 46 12.31 -3.35 -10.57
N THR A 47 12.09 -2.69 -9.44
CA THR A 47 12.92 -2.88 -8.24
C THR A 47 12.75 -4.26 -7.61
N ALA A 48 11.58 -4.87 -7.74
CA ALA A 48 11.37 -6.26 -7.33
C ALA A 48 12.26 -7.25 -8.13
N GLN A 49 12.52 -6.95 -9.40
CA GLN A 49 13.41 -7.77 -10.24
C GLN A 49 14.90 -7.56 -9.92
N LEU A 50 15.26 -6.42 -9.32
CA LEU A 50 16.64 -6.11 -8.95
C LEU A 50 17.06 -6.74 -7.61
N SER A 51 16.15 -7.42 -6.91
CA SER A 51 16.47 -8.06 -5.63
C SER A 51 17.61 -9.06 -5.79
N PRO A 52 18.70 -8.93 -5.00
CA PRO A 52 19.81 -9.87 -5.03
C PRO A 52 19.45 -11.22 -4.37
N VAL A 53 18.35 -11.28 -3.64
CA VAL A 53 17.85 -12.51 -3.03
C VAL A 53 16.99 -13.23 -4.05
N PRO A 54 17.40 -14.42 -4.52
CA PRO A 54 16.59 -15.18 -5.45
C PRO A 54 15.26 -15.54 -4.78
N PRO A 55 14.14 -15.49 -5.52
CA PRO A 55 12.86 -15.94 -4.98
C PRO A 55 13.02 -17.38 -4.51
N VAL A 56 12.68 -17.65 -3.26
CA VAL A 56 12.72 -19.01 -2.72
C VAL A 56 11.78 -19.86 -3.56
N ARG A 57 12.38 -20.65 -4.46
CA ARG A 57 11.63 -21.58 -5.29
C ARG A 57 11.05 -22.63 -4.36
N ALA A 58 9.74 -22.80 -4.40
CA ALA A 58 9.09 -23.86 -3.65
C ALA A 58 9.82 -25.19 -3.90
N PRO A 59 10.19 -25.94 -2.87
CA PRO A 59 10.84 -27.23 -3.07
C PRO A 59 9.91 -28.14 -3.88
N PRO A 60 10.46 -29.00 -4.73
CA PRO A 60 9.65 -29.94 -5.52
C PRO A 60 8.80 -30.82 -4.58
N PRO A 61 7.61 -31.24 -4.99
CA PRO A 61 6.62 -31.88 -4.12
C PRO A 61 7.04 -33.20 -3.48
N SER A 62 8.22 -33.71 -3.79
CA SER A 62 8.74 -34.99 -3.28
C SER A 62 9.43 -34.96 -1.91
N THR A 63 9.57 -33.77 -1.30
CA THR A 63 10.23 -33.61 0.03
C THR A 63 9.39 -32.82 1.02
N ALA A 64 8.08 -32.92 0.93
CA ALA A 64 7.17 -32.24 1.84
C ALA A 64 7.20 -32.89 3.23
N THR A 65 7.95 -32.30 4.15
CA THR A 65 7.67 -32.45 5.59
C THR A 65 6.36 -31.71 5.89
N PRO A 66 5.38 -32.33 6.59
CA PRO A 66 4.01 -31.81 6.65
C PRO A 66 3.79 -30.58 7.52
N ASN A 67 4.81 -29.93 8.06
CA ASN A 67 4.65 -28.92 9.10
C ASN A 67 5.30 -27.54 8.85
N LEU A 68 5.78 -27.23 7.65
CA LEU A 68 6.22 -25.87 7.33
C LEU A 68 5.50 -25.39 6.08
N GLN A 69 4.42 -24.66 6.28
CA GLN A 69 3.83 -23.82 5.23
C GLN A 69 4.80 -22.69 4.91
N THR A 70 5.82 -22.99 4.13
CA THR A 70 6.69 -21.98 3.54
C THR A 70 5.88 -21.28 2.47
N PHE A 71 5.21 -20.19 2.84
CA PHE A 71 4.63 -19.29 1.84
C PHE A 71 5.76 -18.79 0.95
N PRO A 72 5.61 -18.83 -0.37
CA PRO A 72 6.63 -18.28 -1.25
C PRO A 72 6.81 -16.79 -0.89
N VAL A 73 7.99 -16.44 -0.39
CA VAL A 73 8.33 -15.05 -0.13
C VAL A 73 8.39 -14.37 -1.49
N ARG A 74 7.36 -13.61 -1.79
CA ARG A 74 7.31 -12.82 -3.02
C ARG A 74 8.36 -11.72 -2.90
N ALA A 75 9.22 -11.58 -3.90
CA ALA A 75 10.15 -10.47 -3.95
C ALA A 75 9.35 -9.15 -3.89
N THR A 76 9.58 -8.36 -2.85
CA THR A 76 9.01 -7.03 -2.71
C THR A 76 9.90 -6.03 -3.46
N GLY A 77 9.27 -5.03 -4.06
CA GLY A 77 9.99 -3.91 -4.68
C GLY A 77 10.34 -2.82 -3.66
N ILE A 78 10.30 -1.57 -4.08
CA ILE A 78 10.55 -0.41 -3.20
C ILE A 78 9.54 -0.42 -2.04
N GLU A 79 10.07 -0.39 -0.82
CA GLU A 79 9.26 -0.27 0.40
C GLU A 79 9.26 1.16 0.94
N VAL A 80 10.36 1.86 0.81
CA VAL A 80 10.51 3.23 1.30
C VAL A 80 11.19 4.09 0.25
N LEU A 81 10.60 5.23 -0.02
CA LEU A 81 11.18 6.30 -0.82
C LEU A 81 11.20 7.57 0.04
N GLU A 82 12.38 8.10 0.29
CA GLU A 82 12.56 9.27 1.16
C GLU A 82 13.17 10.43 0.39
N SER A 83 12.56 11.60 0.59
CA SER A 83 13.04 12.88 0.10
C SER A 83 13.33 13.80 1.29
N SER A 84 13.95 14.95 1.04
CA SER A 84 14.18 15.97 2.07
C SER A 84 12.91 16.49 2.75
N HIS A 85 11.77 16.42 2.06
CA HIS A 85 10.50 17.01 2.53
C HIS A 85 9.41 15.99 2.84
N PHE A 86 9.49 14.80 2.30
CA PHE A 86 8.47 13.77 2.50
C PHE A 86 9.06 12.35 2.41
N ARG A 87 8.35 11.43 3.00
CA ARG A 87 8.63 10.00 2.92
C ARG A 87 7.41 9.27 2.40
N ILE A 88 7.61 8.39 1.44
CA ILE A 88 6.59 7.47 0.94
C ILE A 88 6.92 6.08 1.46
N GLN A 89 5.99 5.48 2.16
CA GLN A 89 6.10 4.08 2.55
C GLN A 89 5.10 3.25 1.78
N CYS A 90 5.58 2.19 1.16
CA CYS A 90 4.79 1.23 0.41
C CYS A 90 4.61 -0.05 1.22
N PHE A 91 3.38 -0.48 1.33
CA PHE A 91 3.02 -1.80 1.85
C PHE A 91 2.27 -2.58 0.78
N GLN A 92 2.79 -3.74 0.39
CA GLN A 92 2.15 -4.62 -0.57
C GLN A 92 1.48 -5.77 0.15
N THR A 93 0.19 -6.01 -0.15
CA THR A 93 -0.54 -7.17 0.35
C THR A 93 -0.20 -8.43 -0.46
N GLN A 94 -0.54 -9.60 0.07
CA GLN A 94 -0.36 -10.87 -0.66
C GLN A 94 -1.18 -10.93 -1.94
N THR A 95 -2.30 -10.20 -2.00
CA THR A 95 -3.17 -10.09 -3.19
C THR A 95 -2.62 -9.17 -4.26
N GLY A 96 -1.52 -8.45 -3.99
CA GLY A 96 -0.88 -7.55 -4.93
C GLY A 96 -1.32 -6.09 -4.82
N VAL A 97 -2.25 -5.76 -3.94
CA VAL A 97 -2.67 -4.38 -3.68
C VAL A 97 -1.57 -3.64 -2.92
N LYS A 98 -1.28 -2.41 -3.33
CA LYS A 98 -0.24 -1.58 -2.73
C LYS A 98 -0.85 -0.39 -2.02
N PHE A 99 -0.39 -0.14 -0.80
CA PHE A 99 -0.74 1.03 -0.01
C PHE A 99 0.46 1.97 0.01
N LEU A 100 0.28 3.21 -0.40
CA LEU A 100 1.29 4.26 -0.35
C LEU A 100 0.88 5.30 0.67
N LEU A 101 1.66 5.42 1.73
CA LEU A 101 1.46 6.42 2.76
C LEU A 101 2.52 7.51 2.65
N PHE A 102 2.05 8.74 2.45
CA PHE A 102 2.89 9.93 2.38
C PHE A 102 2.93 10.59 3.75
N THR A 103 4.12 10.67 4.32
CA THR A 103 4.36 11.22 5.67
C THR A 103 5.53 12.18 5.68
N GLU A 104 5.68 12.90 6.79
CA GLU A 104 6.94 13.58 7.09
C GLU A 104 8.09 12.58 7.24
N PRO A 105 9.33 12.96 6.91
CA PRO A 105 10.48 12.05 7.00
C PRO A 105 10.72 11.50 8.42
N GLN A 106 10.37 12.26 9.44
CA GLN A 106 10.60 11.90 10.85
C GLN A 106 9.37 11.26 11.52
N GLN A 107 8.34 10.90 10.76
CA GLN A 107 7.15 10.27 11.31
C GLN A 107 7.48 8.91 11.94
N PRO A 108 7.27 8.74 13.27
CA PRO A 108 7.46 7.45 13.92
C PRO A 108 6.27 6.51 13.66
N ASN A 109 6.49 5.22 13.85
CA ASN A 109 5.44 4.18 13.85
C ASN A 109 4.63 4.06 12.54
N VAL A 110 5.24 4.38 11.40
CA VAL A 110 4.58 4.30 10.09
C VAL A 110 4.12 2.86 9.79
N ASP A 111 4.89 1.85 10.18
CA ASP A 111 4.52 0.45 10.00
C ASP A 111 3.24 0.07 10.75
N THR A 112 3.10 0.57 11.97
CA THR A 112 1.88 0.36 12.78
C THR A 112 0.68 1.07 12.14
N MET A 113 0.89 2.26 11.60
CA MET A 113 -0.15 2.99 10.88
C MET A 113 -0.58 2.23 9.62
N MET A 114 0.36 1.71 8.85
CA MET A 114 0.08 0.91 7.65
C MET A 114 -0.72 -0.35 7.97
N LYS A 115 -0.36 -1.06 9.04
CA LYS A 115 -1.12 -2.24 9.50
C LYS A 115 -2.55 -1.88 9.86
N LYS A 116 -2.75 -0.76 10.55
CA LYS A 116 -4.10 -0.32 10.93
C LYS A 116 -4.93 0.11 9.72
N ILE A 117 -4.32 0.79 8.78
CA ILE A 117 -4.97 1.15 7.50
C ILE A 117 -5.38 -0.13 6.75
N TYR A 118 -4.51 -1.12 6.72
CA TYR A 118 -4.82 -2.42 6.11
C TYR A 118 -5.97 -3.14 6.80
N GLU A 119 -6.02 -3.13 8.14
CA GLU A 119 -7.16 -3.68 8.89
C GLU A 119 -8.47 -3.00 8.52
N LEU A 120 -8.49 -1.66 8.48
CA LEU A 120 -9.67 -0.90 8.06
C LEU A 120 -10.10 -1.23 6.62
N TYR A 121 -9.13 -1.34 5.73
CA TYR A 121 -9.39 -1.76 4.35
C TYR A 121 -10.00 -3.16 4.28
N ALA A 122 -9.43 -4.12 4.99
CA ALA A 122 -9.94 -5.48 5.04
C ALA A 122 -11.37 -5.55 5.62
N ASP A 123 -11.64 -4.78 6.68
CA ASP A 123 -12.93 -4.82 7.38
C ASP A 123 -14.05 -4.11 6.61
N TYR A 124 -13.76 -2.99 5.97
CA TYR A 124 -14.79 -2.16 5.35
C TYR A 124 -14.86 -2.30 3.83
N VAL A 125 -13.78 -2.63 3.17
CA VAL A 125 -13.74 -2.74 1.70
C VAL A 125 -13.80 -4.20 1.26
N MET A 126 -12.91 -5.04 1.73
CA MET A 126 -12.82 -6.44 1.28
C MET A 126 -13.97 -7.31 1.79
N LYS A 127 -14.51 -7.02 2.96
CA LYS A 127 -15.69 -7.72 3.50
C LYS A 127 -17.02 -7.17 2.98
N ASN A 128 -16.99 -6.11 2.18
CA ASN A 128 -18.20 -5.57 1.57
C ASN A 128 -18.60 -6.42 0.35
N PRO A 129 -19.77 -7.09 0.38
CA PRO A 129 -20.20 -7.96 -0.74
C PRO A 129 -20.50 -7.19 -2.02
N PHE A 130 -20.73 -5.88 -1.95
CA PHE A 130 -21.00 -5.02 -3.10
C PHE A 130 -19.75 -4.44 -3.74
N TYR A 131 -18.58 -4.62 -3.13
CA TYR A 131 -17.32 -4.16 -3.70
C TYR A 131 -16.78 -5.17 -4.72
N THR A 132 -16.53 -4.69 -5.93
CA THR A 132 -15.87 -5.47 -6.98
C THR A 132 -14.38 -5.16 -7.00
N VAL A 133 -13.55 -6.19 -7.03
CA VAL A 133 -12.09 -6.06 -7.05
C VAL A 133 -11.64 -5.18 -8.22
N GLU A 134 -10.64 -4.34 -7.99
CA GLU A 134 -10.07 -3.37 -8.94
C GLU A 134 -10.98 -2.18 -9.31
N MET A 135 -12.15 -2.08 -8.75
CA MET A 135 -12.99 -0.89 -8.87
C MET A 135 -12.61 0.17 -7.83
N PRO A 136 -12.89 1.47 -8.11
CA PRO A 136 -12.64 2.52 -7.13
C PRO A 136 -13.34 2.24 -5.80
N VAL A 137 -12.61 2.43 -4.71
CA VAL A 137 -13.13 2.26 -3.35
C VAL A 137 -14.00 3.46 -2.99
N ARG A 138 -15.27 3.23 -2.75
CA ARG A 138 -16.25 4.24 -2.31
C ARG A 138 -17.01 3.71 -1.10
N CYS A 139 -16.35 3.76 0.06
CA CYS A 139 -16.92 3.29 1.32
C CYS A 139 -16.82 4.39 2.38
N GLU A 140 -17.94 4.97 2.73
CA GLU A 140 -18.01 6.06 3.72
C GLU A 140 -17.49 5.63 5.11
N LYS A 141 -17.75 4.40 5.50
CA LYS A 141 -17.26 3.84 6.77
C LYS A 141 -15.73 3.74 6.79
N PHE A 142 -15.14 3.39 5.66
CA PHE A 142 -13.69 3.37 5.50
C PHE A 142 -13.11 4.77 5.61
N ASP A 143 -13.71 5.75 4.95
CA ASP A 143 -13.30 7.15 5.01
C ASP A 143 -13.36 7.71 6.43
N ARG A 144 -14.46 7.47 7.13
CA ARG A 144 -14.62 7.89 8.54
C ARG A 144 -13.62 7.21 9.48
N GLY A 145 -13.37 5.93 9.26
CA GLY A 145 -12.38 5.17 10.02
C GLY A 145 -10.97 5.71 9.83
N LEU A 146 -10.59 6.05 8.60
CA LEU A 146 -9.30 6.67 8.29
C LEU A 146 -9.16 8.06 8.91
N ASP A 147 -10.16 8.91 8.75
CA ASP A 147 -10.15 10.26 9.32
C ASP A 147 -10.03 10.23 10.85
N GLY A 148 -10.79 9.38 11.50
CA GLY A 148 -10.70 9.19 12.94
C GLY A 148 -9.32 8.72 13.39
N PHE A 149 -8.73 7.79 12.68
CA PHE A 149 -7.42 7.25 13.00
C PHE A 149 -6.28 8.26 12.77
N VAL A 150 -6.31 8.95 11.64
CA VAL A 150 -5.26 9.93 11.29
C VAL A 150 -5.35 11.17 12.19
N LYS A 151 -6.54 11.67 12.50
CA LYS A 151 -6.72 12.82 13.41
C LYS A 151 -6.25 12.56 14.84
N VAL A 152 -6.32 11.33 15.31
CA VAL A 152 -5.91 10.96 16.68
C VAL A 152 -4.39 10.83 16.79
N ARG A 153 -3.69 10.52 15.69
CA ARG A 153 -2.26 10.24 15.68
C ARG A 153 -1.42 11.19 14.81
N GLY A 154 -2.10 12.02 14.05
CA GLY A 154 -1.47 13.03 13.19
C GLY A 154 -1.14 14.34 13.87
#